data_b70b579e7fbfc89c3acdef2bb19aa9d4
#
_entry.id   b70b579e7fbfc89c3acdef2bb19aa9d4
#
_cell.length_a   1.000
_cell.length_b   1.000
_cell.length_c   1.000
_cell.angle_alpha   90.00
_cell.angle_beta   90.00
_cell.angle_gamma   90.00
#
_symmetry.space_group_name_H-M   'P 1'
#
loop_
_entity.id
_entity.type
_entity.pdbx_description
1 polymer ?
#
loop_
_entity_poly.entity_id
_entity_poly.type
_entity_poly.pdbx_seq_one_letter_code
_entity_poly.pdbx_strand_id
1 'polypeptide(L)'
;MNIREKLMHGLNSAFAVEPVVSPKSLYTSAVNRLAELYPDLNVPGYDRTGHIRHLSGPSGMFAQPFLGSATMHASNFLASSTIQQALSLSNVSLADGVSEEMPFGHRVAYAQQIVLKDGTKLAVRGAHVHVSMDKAGKIFNVTSTLKFGRRPAALGKVISADEAIALAKVKFAYLTRILSKDDKQYAKDLKGAINTCTATATLVLSEHAGKFDAIYEVQLSTCEPRQLMLFLVKAKTKEVVHYQSLLHYSVSSTATTAGLTRVPAKCFLRIPDPKVAIPKQVVDHFVENLPDPKLLKNERFDMKVKVGRKWETLGCKADGSYNFDPIKEVDAFTAVATFVAINTQLVFFEAMGMKKQDRPIPVFINDSTVTDNAYFDPEGYEIHIGVGSGLPNGLNKVIGFDLGVSWHENGHHVVMLQTPGKDLPGPEGGALHESTGDMCQLIMQYWFALTFASASSQALTVAEIKADKRIIGLYALPPNGIRIQRNTKTVRDKTGEVHDDGEISGAATADILEAFLTGDASADAAKLKAQLELYVKTYLLALALVPPSKVTFRDMRRAFVSADSQLSGGANKAIIEKGFDDHGITGGTTPVTGKTGGTGKTGGKGRRRKG
;
A
#
# COMPACT_ATOMS: atom_id res chain seq x y z
N MET A 1 9.75 19.03 14.05
CA MET A 1 8.64 18.07 14.14
C MET A 1 7.38 18.76 13.64
N ASN A 2 6.96 18.44 12.44
CA ASN A 2 5.86 19.06 11.70
C ASN A 2 4.52 18.71 12.40
N ILE A 3 3.49 19.54 12.23
CA ILE A 3 2.14 19.35 12.81
C ILE A 3 1.55 17.99 12.38
N ARG A 4 1.92 17.51 11.17
CA ARG A 4 1.59 16.18 10.63
C ARG A 4 2.17 15.03 11.49
N GLU A 5 3.41 15.15 11.94
CA GLU A 5 4.08 14.19 12.84
C GLU A 5 3.43 14.16 14.24
N LYS A 6 2.98 15.33 14.75
CA LYS A 6 2.27 15.40 16.03
C LYS A 6 0.89 14.78 15.99
N LEU A 7 0.19 14.87 14.85
CA LEU A 7 -1.12 14.22 14.66
C LEU A 7 -0.99 12.69 14.54
N MET A 8 0.05 12.19 13.87
CA MET A 8 0.33 10.75 13.77
C MET A 8 0.81 10.15 15.10
N HIS A 9 1.64 10.87 15.87
CA HIS A 9 2.09 10.42 17.21
C HIS A 9 0.98 10.35 18.26
N GLY A 10 0.00 11.26 18.23
CA GLY A 10 -1.13 11.25 19.16
C GLY A 10 -2.09 10.07 18.98
N LEU A 11 -2.08 9.41 17.81
CA LEU A 11 -3.00 8.32 17.48
C LEU A 11 -2.50 6.93 17.93
N ASN A 12 -1.20 6.74 18.12
CA ASN A 12 -0.61 5.44 18.45
C ASN A 12 -0.59 5.11 19.95
N SER A 13 -0.78 6.07 20.85
CA SER A 13 -0.65 5.83 22.30
C SER A 13 -1.94 5.39 23.01
N ALA A 14 -3.07 5.31 22.33
CA ALA A 14 -4.38 5.09 22.99
C ALA A 14 -4.82 3.61 23.09
N PHE A 15 -4.10 2.64 22.53
CA PHE A 15 -4.58 1.25 22.45
C PHE A 15 -3.56 0.20 22.89
N ALA A 16 -3.15 0.24 24.15
CA ALA A 16 -2.53 -0.93 24.80
C ALA A 16 -3.66 -1.86 25.29
N VAL A 17 -3.77 -3.08 24.74
CA VAL A 17 -4.76 -4.08 25.13
C VAL A 17 -4.06 -5.26 25.77
N GLU A 18 -4.48 -5.64 26.98
CA GLU A 18 -4.03 -6.83 27.70
C GLU A 18 -4.39 -8.16 26.99
N PRO A 19 -3.62 -9.23 27.17
CA PRO A 19 -3.80 -10.47 26.43
C PRO A 19 -4.96 -11.32 26.98
N VAL A 20 -5.92 -11.68 26.13
CA VAL A 20 -6.95 -12.67 26.41
C VAL A 20 -6.47 -14.06 25.98
N VAL A 21 -6.55 -15.02 26.86
CA VAL A 21 -6.16 -16.43 26.63
C VAL A 21 -7.10 -17.09 25.62
N SER A 22 -6.55 -17.75 24.61
CA SER A 22 -7.25 -18.30 23.45
C SER A 22 -7.80 -19.72 23.67
N PRO A 23 -8.95 -20.08 23.06
CA PRO A 23 -9.41 -21.47 22.96
C PRO A 23 -8.68 -22.18 21.80
N LYS A 24 -7.56 -22.84 22.12
CA LYS A 24 -6.69 -23.50 21.11
C LYS A 24 -7.29 -24.75 20.44
N SER A 25 -8.36 -25.36 20.94
CA SER A 25 -8.75 -26.73 20.54
C SER A 25 -9.70 -26.84 19.34
N LEU A 26 -10.58 -25.87 19.12
CA LEU A 26 -11.59 -25.96 18.06
C LEU A 26 -11.06 -25.65 16.65
N TYR A 27 -10.06 -24.80 16.55
CA TYR A 27 -9.47 -24.41 15.25
C TYR A 27 -8.48 -25.43 14.70
N THR A 28 -7.77 -26.14 15.57
CA THR A 28 -6.77 -27.14 15.16
C THR A 28 -7.42 -28.26 14.33
N SER A 29 -8.62 -28.72 14.72
CA SER A 29 -9.32 -29.77 14.00
C SER A 29 -9.82 -29.32 12.60
N ALA A 30 -10.33 -28.08 12.48
CA ALA A 30 -10.78 -27.54 11.20
C ALA A 30 -9.61 -27.29 10.24
N VAL A 31 -8.48 -26.80 10.75
CA VAL A 31 -7.26 -26.60 9.97
C VAL A 31 -6.65 -27.92 9.51
N ASN A 32 -6.58 -28.91 10.40
CA ASN A 32 -6.10 -30.24 10.04
C ASN A 32 -6.97 -30.87 8.93
N ARG A 33 -8.29 -30.75 9.04
CA ARG A 33 -9.21 -31.24 8.02
C ARG A 33 -9.09 -30.49 6.69
N LEU A 34 -8.81 -29.20 6.73
CA LEU A 34 -8.50 -28.43 5.51
C LEU A 34 -7.19 -28.89 4.87
N ALA A 35 -6.15 -29.15 5.69
CA ALA A 35 -4.86 -29.65 5.20
C ALA A 35 -4.97 -31.06 4.62
N GLU A 36 -5.84 -31.90 5.19
CA GLU A 36 -6.15 -33.23 4.64
C GLU A 36 -6.87 -33.15 3.28
N LEU A 37 -7.81 -32.21 3.13
CA LEU A 37 -8.57 -32.02 1.89
C LEU A 37 -7.77 -31.27 0.80
N TYR A 38 -6.86 -30.42 1.22
CA TYR A 38 -6.03 -29.56 0.37
C TYR A 38 -4.58 -29.62 0.86
N PRO A 39 -3.79 -30.62 0.43
CA PRO A 39 -2.42 -30.84 0.92
C PRO A 39 -1.50 -29.62 0.73
N ASP A 40 -1.76 -28.82 -0.29
CA ASP A 40 -1.00 -27.61 -0.61
C ASP A 40 -1.54 -26.34 0.07
N LEU A 41 -2.54 -26.50 0.96
CA LEU A 41 -3.13 -25.37 1.66
C LEU A 41 -2.13 -24.74 2.61
N ASN A 42 -1.85 -23.50 2.40
CA ASN A 42 -1.10 -22.68 3.34
C ASN A 42 -2.08 -21.95 4.27
N VAL A 43 -2.03 -22.27 5.56
CA VAL A 43 -2.80 -21.59 6.62
C VAL A 43 -1.83 -20.78 7.49
N PRO A 44 -1.35 -19.64 7.00
CA PRO A 44 -0.19 -18.99 7.60
C PRO A 44 -0.52 -18.10 8.78
N GLY A 45 -1.76 -17.93 9.19
CA GLY A 45 -1.97 -16.97 10.25
C GLY A 45 -3.31 -16.95 10.94
N TYR A 46 -3.18 -16.87 12.26
CA TYR A 46 -4.27 -16.57 13.16
C TYR A 46 -4.12 -15.14 13.67
N ASP A 47 -5.22 -14.48 13.94
CA ASP A 47 -5.17 -13.25 14.73
C ASP A 47 -4.89 -13.56 16.21
N ARG A 48 -4.81 -12.52 17.04
CA ARG A 48 -4.56 -12.68 18.48
C ARG A 48 -5.65 -13.48 19.21
N THR A 49 -6.82 -13.64 18.60
CA THR A 49 -7.96 -14.39 19.13
C THR A 49 -8.04 -15.81 18.57
N GLY A 50 -7.09 -16.21 17.72
CA GLY A 50 -7.00 -17.55 17.14
C GLY A 50 -7.83 -17.76 15.86
N HIS A 51 -8.47 -16.73 15.31
CA HIS A 51 -9.24 -16.84 14.07
C HIS A 51 -8.34 -16.76 12.83
N ILE A 52 -8.64 -17.59 11.83
CA ILE A 52 -7.91 -17.61 10.57
C ILE A 52 -8.14 -16.29 9.83
N ARG A 53 -7.06 -15.61 9.49
CA ARG A 53 -7.08 -14.36 8.71
C ARG A 53 -6.76 -14.55 7.23
N HIS A 54 -6.12 -15.65 6.90
CA HIS A 54 -5.63 -15.89 5.55
C HIS A 54 -5.59 -17.39 5.24
N LEU A 55 -6.16 -17.77 4.11
CA LEU A 55 -6.04 -19.09 3.51
C LEU A 55 -5.52 -18.92 2.08
N SER A 56 -4.54 -19.69 1.68
CA SER A 56 -4.09 -19.72 0.31
C SER A 56 -3.71 -21.13 -0.11
N GLY A 57 -3.91 -21.45 -1.39
CA GLY A 57 -3.56 -22.73 -1.95
C GLY A 57 -3.02 -22.59 -3.37
N PRO A 58 -1.78 -23.03 -3.65
CA PRO A 58 -1.15 -22.88 -4.96
C PRO A 58 -1.91 -23.61 -6.08
N SER A 59 -2.41 -24.80 -5.77
CA SER A 59 -3.19 -25.59 -6.72
C SER A 59 -4.65 -25.16 -6.83
N GLY A 60 -5.06 -24.14 -6.05
CA GLY A 60 -6.44 -23.72 -5.86
C GLY A 60 -7.15 -24.53 -4.79
N MET A 61 -7.86 -23.82 -3.93
CA MET A 61 -8.59 -24.43 -2.83
C MET A 61 -9.89 -25.11 -3.28
N PHE A 62 -10.33 -24.89 -4.49
CA PHE A 62 -11.55 -25.48 -5.03
C PHE A 62 -11.50 -25.47 -6.56
N ALA A 63 -11.45 -26.64 -7.14
CA ALA A 63 -11.51 -26.87 -8.59
C ALA A 63 -12.95 -27.28 -9.01
N GLN A 64 -13.97 -26.57 -8.56
CA GLN A 64 -15.29 -26.74 -9.16
C GLN A 64 -15.38 -25.86 -10.41
N PRO A 65 -16.01 -26.33 -11.49
CA PRO A 65 -16.21 -25.50 -12.67
C PRO A 65 -16.89 -24.18 -12.30
N PHE A 66 -16.38 -23.07 -12.83
CA PHE A 66 -16.98 -21.76 -12.69
C PHE A 66 -18.36 -21.77 -13.36
N LEU A 67 -19.41 -21.99 -12.57
CA LEU A 67 -20.78 -21.97 -13.02
C LEU A 67 -21.47 -20.70 -12.51
N GLY A 68 -21.80 -19.80 -13.40
CA GLY A 68 -22.51 -18.56 -13.08
C GLY A 68 -21.61 -17.36 -12.78
N SER A 69 -22.01 -16.50 -11.82
CA SER A 69 -21.23 -15.31 -11.46
C SER A 69 -20.13 -15.62 -10.45
N ALA A 70 -19.08 -14.79 -10.44
CA ALA A 70 -18.00 -14.85 -9.44
C ALA A 70 -18.55 -14.80 -8.01
N THR A 71 -19.59 -13.99 -7.78
CA THR A 71 -20.27 -13.87 -6.48
C THR A 71 -20.94 -15.18 -6.07
N MET A 72 -21.66 -15.83 -6.99
CA MET A 72 -22.32 -17.12 -6.72
C MET A 72 -21.28 -18.20 -6.40
N HIS A 73 -20.18 -18.24 -7.17
CA HIS A 73 -19.11 -19.21 -6.97
C HIS A 73 -18.44 -19.03 -5.60
N ALA A 74 -18.09 -17.79 -5.23
CA ALA A 74 -17.53 -17.47 -3.92
C ALA A 74 -18.51 -17.76 -2.76
N SER A 75 -19.81 -17.52 -2.95
CA SER A 75 -20.86 -17.84 -1.96
C SER A 75 -20.97 -19.35 -1.72
N ASN A 76 -20.97 -20.15 -2.79
CA ASN A 76 -20.99 -21.61 -2.68
C ASN A 76 -19.75 -22.15 -1.93
N PHE A 77 -18.60 -21.58 -2.21
CA PHE A 77 -17.38 -21.89 -1.49
C PHE A 77 -17.49 -21.59 0.00
N LEU A 78 -17.90 -20.36 0.37
CA LEU A 78 -18.08 -19.95 1.76
C LEU A 78 -19.19 -20.73 2.48
N ALA A 79 -20.16 -21.31 1.75
CA ALA A 79 -21.22 -22.14 2.31
C ALA A 79 -20.77 -23.56 2.66
N SER A 80 -19.60 -24.02 2.20
CA SER A 80 -19.11 -25.35 2.51
C SER A 80 -18.86 -25.51 4.02
N SER A 81 -19.27 -26.63 4.61
CA SER A 81 -19.19 -26.84 6.06
C SER A 81 -17.77 -26.73 6.62
N THR A 82 -16.78 -27.17 5.85
CA THR A 82 -15.36 -27.12 6.23
C THR A 82 -14.86 -25.66 6.28
N ILE A 83 -15.23 -24.84 5.29
CA ILE A 83 -14.88 -23.41 5.26
C ILE A 83 -15.63 -22.63 6.32
N GLN A 84 -16.90 -22.93 6.52
CA GLN A 84 -17.71 -22.36 7.61
C GLN A 84 -17.05 -22.56 8.97
N GLN A 85 -16.55 -23.77 9.24
CA GLN A 85 -15.83 -24.08 10.48
C GLN A 85 -14.47 -23.36 10.54
N ALA A 86 -13.69 -23.44 9.48
CA ALA A 86 -12.33 -22.88 9.42
C ALA A 86 -12.32 -21.36 9.62
N LEU A 87 -13.21 -20.65 8.95
CA LEU A 87 -13.33 -19.19 9.04
C LEU A 87 -14.26 -18.73 10.18
N SER A 88 -14.79 -19.67 10.99
CA SER A 88 -15.74 -19.38 12.08
C SER A 88 -17.01 -18.66 11.60
N LEU A 89 -17.51 -19.02 10.41
CA LEU A 89 -18.67 -18.37 9.79
C LEU A 89 -20.01 -18.85 10.34
N SER A 90 -20.08 -19.97 11.04
CA SER A 90 -21.35 -20.61 11.51
C SER A 90 -22.27 -19.65 12.27
N ASN A 91 -21.70 -18.64 12.90
CA ASN A 91 -22.44 -17.61 13.65
C ASN A 91 -22.24 -16.20 13.08
N VAL A 92 -21.76 -16.08 11.86
CA VAL A 92 -21.53 -14.78 11.20
C VAL A 92 -22.56 -14.60 10.09
N SER A 93 -23.23 -13.45 10.06
CA SER A 93 -24.03 -13.04 8.92
C SER A 93 -23.13 -12.21 8.01
N LEU A 94 -23.11 -12.54 6.73
CA LEU A 94 -22.43 -11.77 5.69
C LEU A 94 -23.49 -11.06 4.83
N ALA A 95 -23.17 -9.84 4.38
CA ALA A 95 -23.93 -9.16 3.35
C ALA A 95 -23.75 -9.86 2.00
N ASP A 96 -24.54 -9.46 1.00
CA ASP A 96 -24.35 -9.92 -0.37
C ASP A 96 -22.95 -9.57 -0.87
N GLY A 97 -22.34 -10.49 -1.60
CA GLY A 97 -20.99 -10.32 -2.10
C GLY A 97 -20.93 -9.27 -3.22
N VAL A 98 -19.90 -8.42 -3.17
CA VAL A 98 -19.59 -7.47 -4.24
C VAL A 98 -18.37 -7.98 -5.00
N SER A 99 -18.53 -8.24 -6.31
CA SER A 99 -17.45 -8.69 -7.18
C SER A 99 -16.72 -7.51 -7.82
N GLU A 100 -15.40 -7.56 -7.77
CA GLU A 100 -14.50 -6.67 -8.48
C GLU A 100 -13.64 -7.49 -9.45
N GLU A 101 -13.54 -7.03 -10.70
CA GLU A 101 -12.64 -7.63 -11.68
C GLU A 101 -11.21 -7.15 -11.39
N MET A 102 -10.29 -8.10 -11.33
CA MET A 102 -8.87 -7.89 -11.06
C MET A 102 -8.04 -8.45 -12.22
N PRO A 103 -6.80 -8.00 -12.43
CA PRO A 103 -5.95 -8.54 -13.51
C PRO A 103 -5.78 -10.06 -13.48
N PHE A 104 -5.82 -10.67 -12.30
CA PHE A 104 -5.72 -12.12 -12.11
C PHE A 104 -7.05 -12.88 -12.27
N GLY A 105 -8.21 -12.18 -12.26
CA GLY A 105 -9.53 -12.79 -12.30
C GLY A 105 -10.55 -11.97 -11.51
N HIS A 106 -11.10 -12.50 -10.43
CA HIS A 106 -12.12 -11.82 -9.63
C HIS A 106 -11.77 -11.82 -8.15
N ARG A 107 -12.15 -10.73 -7.47
CA ARG A 107 -12.20 -10.65 -6.01
C ARG A 107 -13.64 -10.39 -5.59
N VAL A 108 -14.18 -11.20 -4.68
CA VAL A 108 -15.51 -11.01 -4.10
C VAL A 108 -15.38 -10.64 -2.63
N ALA A 109 -15.95 -9.51 -2.25
CA ALA A 109 -15.92 -8.97 -0.90
C ALA A 109 -17.28 -9.16 -0.23
N TYR A 110 -17.29 -9.67 1.00
CA TYR A 110 -18.45 -9.85 1.85
C TYR A 110 -18.26 -9.06 3.15
N ALA A 111 -19.13 -8.09 3.42
CA ALA A 111 -19.13 -7.37 4.69
C ALA A 111 -19.81 -8.18 5.79
N GLN A 112 -19.21 -8.23 6.97
CA GLN A 112 -19.87 -8.83 8.14
C GLN A 112 -21.03 -7.96 8.60
N GLN A 113 -22.14 -8.59 8.93
CA GLN A 113 -23.33 -7.96 9.51
C GLN A 113 -23.71 -8.60 10.85
N ILE A 114 -24.36 -7.84 11.70
CA ILE A 114 -25.04 -8.33 12.87
C ILE A 114 -26.54 -8.05 12.70
N VAL A 115 -27.35 -9.12 12.82
CA VAL A 115 -28.79 -9.01 12.80
C VAL A 115 -29.27 -8.86 14.24
N LEU A 116 -29.93 -7.76 14.54
CA LEU A 116 -30.53 -7.46 15.83
C LEU A 116 -31.86 -8.23 16.01
N LYS A 117 -32.41 -8.25 17.23
CA LYS A 117 -33.67 -8.97 17.51
C LYS A 117 -34.88 -8.43 16.74
N ASP A 118 -34.86 -7.16 16.36
CA ASP A 118 -35.89 -6.52 15.54
C ASP A 118 -35.72 -6.72 14.03
N GLY A 119 -34.75 -7.54 13.62
CA GLY A 119 -34.42 -7.81 12.22
C GLY A 119 -33.50 -6.77 11.56
N THR A 120 -33.15 -5.70 12.25
CA THR A 120 -32.23 -4.69 11.73
C THR A 120 -30.86 -5.30 11.47
N LYS A 121 -30.33 -5.12 10.26
CA LYS A 121 -28.99 -5.56 9.85
C LYS A 121 -28.03 -4.39 9.90
N LEU A 122 -26.96 -4.51 10.69
CA LEU A 122 -25.92 -3.49 10.79
C LEU A 122 -24.57 -4.05 10.36
N ALA A 123 -23.90 -3.37 9.45
CA ALA A 123 -22.54 -3.71 9.05
C ALA A 123 -21.57 -3.57 10.24
N VAL A 124 -20.57 -4.45 10.28
CA VAL A 124 -19.47 -4.36 11.25
C VAL A 124 -18.28 -3.69 10.58
N ARG A 125 -17.86 -2.58 11.15
CA ARG A 125 -16.78 -1.74 10.62
C ARG A 125 -15.48 -2.53 10.45
N GLY A 126 -14.90 -2.47 9.24
CA GLY A 126 -13.62 -3.12 8.91
C GLY A 126 -13.64 -4.65 9.05
N ALA A 127 -14.82 -5.26 8.97
CA ALA A 127 -15.00 -6.70 9.07
C ALA A 127 -15.51 -7.28 7.74
N HIS A 128 -14.61 -7.94 7.03
CA HIS A 128 -14.86 -8.47 5.69
C HIS A 128 -14.28 -9.87 5.50
N VAL A 129 -14.83 -10.59 4.54
CA VAL A 129 -14.20 -11.76 3.93
C VAL A 129 -14.00 -11.46 2.46
N HIS A 130 -12.79 -11.62 1.96
CA HIS A 130 -12.46 -11.49 0.55
C HIS A 130 -12.09 -12.86 -0.01
N VAL A 131 -12.69 -13.22 -1.13
CA VAL A 131 -12.40 -14.45 -1.86
C VAL A 131 -11.81 -14.04 -3.21
N SER A 132 -10.56 -14.44 -3.47
CA SER A 132 -9.88 -14.19 -4.75
C SER A 132 -9.85 -15.47 -5.58
N MET A 133 -10.20 -15.34 -6.84
CA MET A 133 -10.22 -16.44 -7.80
C MET A 133 -9.61 -16.01 -9.13
N ASP A 134 -9.02 -16.96 -9.84
CA ASP A 134 -8.47 -16.71 -11.17
C ASP A 134 -9.58 -16.61 -12.24
N LYS A 135 -9.19 -16.35 -13.50
CA LYS A 135 -10.15 -16.24 -14.62
C LYS A 135 -10.90 -17.54 -14.92
N ALA A 136 -10.37 -18.68 -14.49
CA ALA A 136 -11.05 -19.98 -14.59
C ALA A 136 -11.98 -20.26 -13.40
N GLY A 137 -12.04 -19.35 -12.42
CA GLY A 137 -12.86 -19.48 -11.22
C GLY A 137 -12.19 -20.28 -10.09
N LYS A 138 -10.92 -20.65 -10.24
CA LYS A 138 -10.17 -21.35 -9.21
C LYS A 138 -9.88 -20.42 -8.04
N ILE A 139 -10.43 -20.73 -6.86
CA ILE A 139 -10.20 -19.94 -5.64
C ILE A 139 -8.81 -20.27 -5.08
N PHE A 140 -7.95 -19.26 -4.98
CA PHE A 140 -6.57 -19.43 -4.55
C PHE A 140 -6.21 -18.64 -3.29
N ASN A 141 -7.05 -17.66 -2.91
CA ASN A 141 -6.79 -16.85 -1.72
C ASN A 141 -8.09 -16.40 -1.04
N VAL A 142 -8.10 -16.48 0.29
CA VAL A 142 -9.16 -15.93 1.13
C VAL A 142 -8.54 -15.14 2.25
N THR A 143 -8.97 -13.89 2.41
CA THR A 143 -8.61 -13.07 3.57
C THR A 143 -9.83 -12.76 4.42
N SER A 144 -9.65 -12.73 5.74
CA SER A 144 -10.72 -12.50 6.70
C SER A 144 -10.28 -11.47 7.74
N THR A 145 -11.11 -10.45 7.93
CA THR A 145 -10.96 -9.46 9.00
C THR A 145 -12.16 -9.48 9.95
N LEU A 146 -12.90 -10.58 9.98
CA LEU A 146 -14.08 -10.76 10.82
C LEU A 146 -13.82 -10.39 12.28
N LYS A 147 -14.83 -9.84 12.92
CA LYS A 147 -14.82 -9.43 14.32
C LYS A 147 -15.74 -10.35 15.14
N PHE A 148 -15.24 -10.74 16.28
CA PHE A 148 -15.95 -11.64 17.20
C PHE A 148 -16.08 -10.95 18.55
N GLY A 149 -17.29 -10.91 19.09
CA GLY A 149 -17.55 -10.23 20.35
C GLY A 149 -19.00 -10.40 20.78
N ARG A 150 -19.31 -9.89 21.97
CA ARG A 150 -20.68 -9.92 22.49
C ARG A 150 -21.58 -9.02 21.65
N ARG A 151 -22.58 -9.63 21.02
CA ARG A 151 -23.54 -8.94 20.16
C ARG A 151 -24.55 -8.15 21.01
N PRO A 152 -24.90 -6.91 20.63
CA PRO A 152 -26.01 -6.20 21.27
C PRO A 152 -27.33 -6.88 20.89
N ALA A 153 -28.20 -7.09 21.86
CA ALA A 153 -29.55 -7.59 21.59
C ALA A 153 -30.42 -6.52 20.93
N ALA A 154 -30.19 -5.27 21.28
CA ALA A 154 -30.78 -4.07 20.69
C ALA A 154 -29.82 -2.90 20.87
N LEU A 155 -29.94 -1.86 20.04
CA LEU A 155 -29.08 -0.67 20.16
C LEU A 155 -29.41 0.18 21.36
N GLY A 156 -30.67 0.16 21.84
CA GLY A 156 -31.19 1.13 22.80
C GLY A 156 -31.35 2.52 22.16
N LYS A 157 -31.39 3.57 22.99
CA LYS A 157 -31.50 4.94 22.48
C LYS A 157 -30.17 5.39 21.87
N VAL A 158 -30.18 5.74 20.61
CA VAL A 158 -29.06 6.30 19.84
C VAL A 158 -29.45 7.68 19.30
N ILE A 159 -28.46 8.52 19.00
CA ILE A 159 -28.66 9.81 18.34
C ILE A 159 -29.14 9.60 16.90
N SER A 160 -29.66 10.64 16.28
CA SER A 160 -30.01 10.62 14.85
C SER A 160 -28.77 10.79 13.97
N ALA A 161 -28.90 10.47 12.69
CA ALA A 161 -27.85 10.72 11.67
C ALA A 161 -27.51 12.21 11.58
N ASP A 162 -28.52 13.09 11.60
CA ASP A 162 -28.33 14.54 11.54
C ASP A 162 -27.58 15.07 12.77
N GLU A 163 -27.86 14.53 13.94
CA GLU A 163 -27.14 14.89 15.16
C GLU A 163 -25.67 14.44 15.10
N ALA A 164 -25.39 13.25 14.53
CA ALA A 164 -24.03 12.77 14.31
C ALA A 164 -23.28 13.66 13.29
N ILE A 165 -23.94 14.07 12.21
CA ILE A 165 -23.39 15.03 11.23
C ILE A 165 -23.06 16.36 11.88
N ALA A 166 -23.97 16.90 12.71
CA ALA A 166 -23.73 18.15 13.41
C ALA A 166 -22.50 18.08 14.32
N LEU A 167 -22.32 17.00 15.07
CA LEU A 167 -21.14 16.76 15.92
C LEU A 167 -19.85 16.67 15.10
N ALA A 168 -19.89 15.98 13.96
CA ALA A 168 -18.75 15.88 13.05
C ALA A 168 -18.36 17.25 12.47
N LYS A 169 -19.33 18.06 12.04
CA LYS A 169 -19.09 19.44 11.56
C LYS A 169 -18.45 20.32 12.63
N VAL A 170 -18.92 20.25 13.88
CA VAL A 170 -18.32 20.98 15.01
C VAL A 170 -16.86 20.55 15.22
N LYS A 171 -16.59 19.25 15.18
CA LYS A 171 -15.22 18.73 15.32
C LYS A 171 -14.33 19.15 14.15
N PHE A 172 -14.83 19.10 12.92
CA PHE A 172 -14.11 19.55 11.74
C PHE A 172 -13.77 21.05 11.84
N ALA A 173 -14.73 21.89 12.19
CA ALA A 173 -14.49 23.31 12.39
C ALA A 173 -13.48 23.62 13.52
N TYR A 174 -13.40 22.77 14.56
CA TYR A 174 -12.35 22.86 15.58
C TYR A 174 -10.97 22.50 15.01
N LEU A 175 -10.87 21.44 14.21
CA LEU A 175 -9.62 21.01 13.59
C LEU A 175 -9.06 22.07 12.64
N THR A 176 -9.91 22.77 11.89
CA THR A 176 -9.45 23.85 10.99
C THR A 176 -8.72 24.96 11.75
N ARG A 177 -9.13 25.27 12.98
CA ARG A 177 -8.45 26.28 13.82
C ARG A 177 -7.04 25.85 14.24
N ILE A 178 -6.80 24.53 14.34
CA ILE A 178 -5.50 23.98 14.72
C ILE A 178 -4.58 23.89 13.49
N LEU A 179 -5.13 23.43 12.36
CA LEU A 179 -4.39 23.19 11.13
C LEU A 179 -4.01 24.48 10.38
N SER A 180 -4.73 25.57 10.60
CA SER A 180 -4.59 26.83 9.87
C SER A 180 -4.10 27.99 10.74
N LYS A 181 -3.29 27.72 11.77
CA LYS A 181 -2.69 28.80 12.60
C LYS A 181 -1.92 29.82 11.77
N ASP A 182 -1.33 29.35 10.67
CA ASP A 182 -0.46 30.14 9.81
C ASP A 182 -1.16 30.68 8.55
N ASP A 183 -2.35 30.15 8.19
CA ASP A 183 -3.17 30.64 7.06
C ASP A 183 -4.61 30.96 7.48
N LYS A 184 -4.82 32.24 7.86
CA LYS A 184 -6.13 32.73 8.31
C LYS A 184 -7.18 32.76 7.20
N GLN A 185 -6.77 32.93 5.94
CA GLN A 185 -7.70 32.95 4.81
C GLN A 185 -8.20 31.55 4.53
N TYR A 186 -7.30 30.57 4.41
CA TYR A 186 -7.67 29.15 4.27
C TYR A 186 -8.61 28.68 5.38
N ALA A 187 -8.34 29.04 6.64
CA ALA A 187 -9.22 28.73 7.76
C ALA A 187 -10.64 29.29 7.61
N LYS A 188 -10.73 30.51 7.09
CA LYS A 188 -12.02 31.17 6.87
C LYS A 188 -12.81 30.50 5.74
N ASP A 189 -12.13 30.19 4.63
CA ASP A 189 -12.74 29.57 3.46
C ASP A 189 -13.19 28.14 3.78
N LEU A 190 -12.36 27.35 4.45
CA LEU A 190 -12.72 26.00 4.87
C LEU A 190 -13.88 26.01 5.90
N LYS A 191 -13.91 26.95 6.84
CA LYS A 191 -15.03 27.10 7.76
C LYS A 191 -16.35 27.44 7.03
N GLY A 192 -16.28 28.25 5.99
CA GLY A 192 -17.43 28.52 5.11
C GLY A 192 -17.88 27.25 4.38
N ALA A 193 -16.94 26.53 3.79
CA ALA A 193 -17.19 25.30 3.04
C ALA A 193 -17.78 24.16 3.92
N ILE A 194 -17.41 24.06 5.21
CA ILE A 194 -17.99 23.06 6.13
C ILE A 194 -19.49 23.26 6.34
N ASN A 195 -19.97 24.49 6.32
CA ASN A 195 -21.39 24.78 6.51
C ASN A 195 -22.23 24.27 5.32
N THR A 196 -21.68 24.30 4.12
CA THR A 196 -22.34 23.89 2.86
C THR A 196 -21.90 22.51 2.37
N CYS A 197 -21.10 21.78 3.16
CA CYS A 197 -20.57 20.48 2.76
C CYS A 197 -21.67 19.42 2.57
N THR A 198 -21.45 18.54 1.62
CA THR A 198 -22.23 17.30 1.51
C THR A 198 -21.88 16.40 2.69
N ALA A 199 -22.91 15.81 3.31
CA ALA A 199 -22.72 14.96 4.48
C ALA A 199 -23.51 13.67 4.35
N THR A 200 -22.89 12.54 4.71
CA THR A 200 -23.57 11.26 4.88
C THR A 200 -23.24 10.69 6.26
N ALA A 201 -24.18 9.96 6.86
CA ALA A 201 -23.96 9.28 8.12
C ALA A 201 -24.53 7.86 8.04
N THR A 202 -23.68 6.86 8.26
CA THR A 202 -24.07 5.46 8.24
C THR A 202 -23.87 4.86 9.64
N LEU A 203 -24.92 4.28 10.20
CA LEU A 203 -24.85 3.60 11.49
C LEU A 203 -24.25 2.21 11.29
N VAL A 204 -23.14 1.93 11.96
CA VAL A 204 -22.42 0.65 11.93
C VAL A 204 -22.09 0.19 13.35
N LEU A 205 -21.62 -1.05 13.48
CA LEU A 205 -21.08 -1.59 14.71
C LEU A 205 -19.55 -1.60 14.67
N SER A 206 -18.92 -1.09 15.71
CA SER A 206 -17.46 -1.17 15.90
C SER A 206 -17.16 -2.12 17.05
N GLU A 207 -16.27 -3.09 16.82
CA GLU A 207 -15.81 -3.96 17.89
C GLU A 207 -14.69 -3.28 18.69
N HIS A 208 -14.85 -3.26 20.01
CA HIS A 208 -13.84 -2.82 20.95
C HIS A 208 -13.87 -3.68 22.21
N ALA A 209 -12.71 -4.20 22.61
CA ALA A 209 -12.55 -5.06 23.79
C ALA A 209 -13.58 -6.21 23.87
N GLY A 210 -13.85 -6.89 22.75
CA GLY A 210 -14.79 -8.02 22.68
C GLY A 210 -16.27 -7.63 22.75
N LYS A 211 -16.61 -6.35 22.56
CA LYS A 211 -17.99 -5.86 22.53
C LYS A 211 -18.22 -5.05 21.25
N PHE A 212 -19.46 -5.08 20.77
CA PHE A 212 -19.87 -4.24 19.63
C PHE A 212 -20.63 -3.02 20.14
N ASP A 213 -20.11 -1.83 19.78
CA ASP A 213 -20.75 -0.55 20.06
C ASP A 213 -21.26 0.08 18.76
N ALA A 214 -22.42 0.74 18.86
CA ALA A 214 -22.98 1.48 17.73
C ALA A 214 -22.23 2.80 17.54
N ILE A 215 -21.76 3.03 16.31
CA ILE A 215 -21.11 4.28 15.91
C ILE A 215 -21.69 4.75 14.58
N TYR A 216 -21.68 6.05 14.37
CA TYR A 216 -21.89 6.64 13.05
C TYR A 216 -20.55 6.84 12.34
N GLU A 217 -20.45 6.35 11.13
CA GLU A 217 -19.45 6.78 10.16
C GLU A 217 -20.00 7.99 9.43
N VAL A 218 -19.48 9.17 9.74
CA VAL A 218 -19.93 10.43 9.14
C VAL A 218 -18.87 10.89 8.14
N GLN A 219 -19.24 10.96 6.87
CA GLN A 219 -18.39 11.53 5.84
C GLN A 219 -18.85 12.95 5.53
N LEU A 220 -17.91 13.88 5.54
CA LEU A 220 -18.12 15.29 5.19
C LEU A 220 -17.27 15.62 3.98
N SER A 221 -17.88 16.10 2.89
CA SER A 221 -17.19 16.52 1.67
C SER A 221 -17.40 18.01 1.42
N THR A 222 -16.32 18.79 1.35
CA THR A 222 -16.33 20.20 0.92
C THR A 222 -15.85 20.33 -0.52
N CYS A 223 -16.25 21.40 -1.23
CA CYS A 223 -15.85 21.65 -2.61
C CYS A 223 -14.59 22.52 -2.70
N GLU A 224 -14.58 23.68 -2.00
CA GLU A 224 -13.47 24.63 -2.04
C GLU A 224 -13.27 25.27 -0.67
N PRO A 225 -12.16 25.05 0.03
CA PRO A 225 -11.15 24.03 -0.31
C PRO A 225 -11.73 22.62 -0.22
N ARG A 226 -11.29 21.73 -1.12
CA ARG A 226 -11.84 20.38 -1.20
C ARG A 226 -11.30 19.54 -0.07
N GLN A 227 -12.21 18.92 0.69
CA GLN A 227 -11.91 18.00 1.78
C GLN A 227 -12.93 16.87 1.80
N LEU A 228 -12.49 15.65 2.07
CA LEU A 228 -13.36 14.52 2.37
C LEU A 228 -12.90 13.90 3.69
N MET A 229 -13.70 14.07 4.73
CA MET A 229 -13.34 13.66 6.09
C MET A 229 -14.29 12.59 6.60
N LEU A 230 -13.72 11.54 7.20
CA LEU A 230 -14.46 10.56 7.97
C LEU A 230 -14.38 10.89 9.46
N PHE A 231 -15.51 10.89 10.13
CA PHE A 231 -15.62 11.00 11.59
C PHE A 231 -16.33 9.76 12.13
N LEU A 232 -15.83 9.22 13.23
CA LEU A 232 -16.50 8.17 13.99
C LEU A 232 -17.13 8.78 15.22
N VAL A 233 -18.47 8.74 15.27
CA VAL A 233 -19.26 9.32 16.35
C VAL A 233 -19.97 8.21 17.11
N LYS A 234 -19.69 8.05 18.42
CA LYS A 234 -20.41 7.09 19.25
C LYS A 234 -21.90 7.44 19.31
N ALA A 235 -22.74 6.52 18.87
CA ALA A 235 -24.18 6.75 18.75
C ALA A 235 -24.90 6.96 20.09
N LYS A 236 -24.33 6.50 21.21
CA LYS A 236 -24.90 6.64 22.56
C LYS A 236 -24.34 7.84 23.32
N THR A 237 -23.01 8.05 23.27
CA THR A 237 -22.33 9.06 24.11
C THR A 237 -22.10 10.37 23.41
N LYS A 238 -22.39 10.46 22.10
CA LYS A 238 -22.20 11.68 21.27
C LYS A 238 -20.72 12.09 21.10
N GLU A 239 -19.80 11.19 21.43
CA GLU A 239 -18.37 11.45 21.39
C GLU A 239 -17.82 11.18 19.99
N VAL A 240 -17.06 12.12 19.42
CA VAL A 240 -16.26 11.91 18.21
C VAL A 240 -14.96 11.25 18.62
N VAL A 241 -14.83 9.94 18.37
CA VAL A 241 -13.70 9.12 18.86
C VAL A 241 -12.57 8.97 17.85
N HIS A 242 -12.84 9.25 16.58
CA HIS A 242 -11.84 9.17 15.52
C HIS A 242 -12.20 10.11 14.37
N TYR A 243 -11.20 10.57 13.64
CA TYR A 243 -11.36 11.29 12.38
C TYR A 243 -10.15 11.04 11.49
N GLN A 244 -10.37 10.97 10.19
CA GLN A 244 -9.33 10.85 9.17
C GLN A 244 -9.78 11.49 7.87
N SER A 245 -8.85 11.92 7.04
CA SER A 245 -9.14 12.28 5.65
C SER A 245 -9.37 11.02 4.80
N LEU A 246 -10.36 11.10 3.90
CA LEU A 246 -10.73 10.04 2.97
C LEU A 246 -10.63 10.51 1.52
N LEU A 247 -9.89 11.57 1.22
CA LEU A 247 -9.76 12.02 -0.15
C LEU A 247 -9.07 10.94 -1.02
N HIS A 248 -9.85 9.94 -1.37
CA HIS A 248 -9.56 8.97 -2.42
C HIS A 248 -10.54 9.22 -3.56
N TYR A 249 -10.03 9.60 -4.73
CA TYR A 249 -10.88 9.95 -5.85
C TYR A 249 -11.13 8.75 -6.76
N SER A 250 -12.39 8.51 -7.10
CA SER A 250 -12.79 7.71 -8.24
C SER A 250 -13.70 8.55 -9.14
N VAL A 251 -13.27 8.81 -10.36
CA VAL A 251 -14.14 9.30 -11.43
C VAL A 251 -13.84 8.49 -12.68
N SER A 252 -14.85 7.83 -13.18
CA SER A 252 -14.82 7.10 -14.45
C SER A 252 -14.67 8.08 -15.62
N SER A 253 -13.68 7.88 -16.48
CA SER A 253 -13.63 8.51 -17.78
C SER A 253 -13.40 7.47 -18.87
N THR A 254 -14.33 7.38 -19.80
CA THR A 254 -14.17 6.69 -21.07
C THR A 254 -13.24 7.51 -21.96
N ALA A 255 -11.95 7.14 -22.03
CA ALA A 255 -11.02 7.72 -22.97
C ALA A 255 -11.03 6.90 -24.28
N THR A 256 -11.43 7.52 -25.36
CA THR A 256 -11.29 7.01 -26.72
C THR A 256 -9.80 7.02 -27.12
N THR A 257 -9.28 5.86 -27.52
CA THR A 257 -7.93 5.70 -28.11
C THR A 257 -7.87 6.28 -29.52
N ALA A 258 -7.62 7.59 -29.63
CA ALA A 258 -7.20 8.22 -30.89
C ALA A 258 -5.68 8.43 -30.82
N GLY A 259 -4.96 7.98 -31.84
CA GLY A 259 -3.54 8.05 -32.16
C GLY A 259 -2.61 8.73 -31.14
N LEU A 260 -1.95 7.92 -30.31
CA LEU A 260 -0.96 8.40 -29.35
C LEU A 260 0.29 8.91 -30.08
N THR A 261 0.70 10.14 -29.82
CA THR A 261 1.84 10.78 -30.46
C THR A 261 3.15 10.55 -29.72
N ARG A 262 4.23 10.45 -30.47
CA ARG A 262 5.61 10.33 -29.98
C ARG A 262 6.35 11.63 -30.31
N VAL A 263 6.83 12.34 -29.30
CA VAL A 263 7.42 13.68 -29.44
C VAL A 263 8.89 13.65 -28.99
N PRO A 264 9.84 14.20 -29.78
CA PRO A 264 11.25 14.27 -29.38
C PRO A 264 11.43 15.00 -28.05
N ALA A 265 12.29 14.45 -27.18
CA ALA A 265 12.55 14.98 -25.86
C ALA A 265 14.00 14.70 -25.43
N LYS A 266 14.47 15.49 -24.46
CA LYS A 266 15.72 15.23 -23.73
C LYS A 266 15.40 14.87 -22.29
N CYS A 267 15.96 13.76 -21.79
CA CYS A 267 15.72 13.29 -20.44
C CYS A 267 16.89 12.47 -19.90
N PHE A 268 16.73 11.91 -18.71
CA PHE A 268 17.57 10.86 -18.17
C PHE A 268 16.93 9.48 -18.39
N LEU A 269 17.76 8.47 -18.65
CA LEU A 269 17.35 7.05 -18.67
C LEU A 269 17.99 6.24 -17.55
N ARG A 270 18.58 6.91 -16.56
CA ARG A 270 19.10 6.37 -15.30
C ARG A 270 19.15 7.49 -14.27
N ILE A 271 19.26 7.12 -12.99
CA ILE A 271 19.57 8.09 -11.95
C ILE A 271 20.94 8.72 -12.27
N PRO A 272 21.03 10.06 -12.39
CA PRO A 272 22.31 10.71 -12.70
C PRO A 272 23.36 10.44 -11.62
N ASP A 273 24.61 10.23 -12.06
CA ASP A 273 25.74 10.16 -11.16
C ASP A 273 26.08 11.59 -10.65
N PRO A 274 26.02 11.86 -9.36
CA PRO A 274 26.30 13.20 -8.81
C PRO A 274 27.74 13.68 -9.07
N LYS A 275 28.64 12.79 -9.45
CA LYS A 275 30.05 13.13 -9.78
C LYS A 275 30.24 13.52 -11.25
N VAL A 276 29.23 13.31 -12.09
CA VAL A 276 29.29 13.60 -13.54
C VAL A 276 28.44 14.81 -13.85
N ALA A 277 28.96 15.73 -14.67
CA ALA A 277 28.21 16.92 -15.07
C ALA A 277 26.88 16.55 -15.75
N ILE A 278 25.78 17.16 -15.33
CA ILE A 278 24.42 16.89 -15.79
C ILE A 278 24.26 16.84 -17.31
N PRO A 279 24.79 17.82 -18.11
CA PRO A 279 24.62 17.77 -19.56
C PRO A 279 25.23 16.55 -20.25
N LYS A 280 26.23 15.90 -19.62
CA LYS A 280 26.85 14.67 -20.15
C LYS A 280 26.03 13.41 -19.91
N GLN A 281 24.98 13.50 -19.13
CA GLN A 281 24.10 12.39 -18.75
C GLN A 281 22.72 12.45 -19.42
N VAL A 282 22.46 13.56 -20.11
CA VAL A 282 21.22 13.76 -20.87
C VAL A 282 21.28 12.98 -22.17
N VAL A 283 20.19 12.32 -22.51
CA VAL A 283 20.03 11.55 -23.75
C VAL A 283 18.85 12.08 -24.57
N ASP A 284 18.94 11.93 -25.89
CA ASP A 284 17.79 12.12 -26.76
C ASP A 284 16.84 10.94 -26.61
N HIS A 285 15.59 11.25 -26.40
CA HIS A 285 14.53 10.27 -26.18
C HIS A 285 13.21 10.79 -26.75
N PHE A 286 12.10 10.19 -26.35
CA PHE A 286 10.77 10.60 -26.76
C PHE A 286 9.83 10.63 -25.57
N VAL A 287 8.93 11.58 -25.57
CA VAL A 287 7.72 11.54 -24.77
C VAL A 287 6.66 10.81 -25.59
N GLU A 288 6.03 9.83 -25.00
CA GLU A 288 5.05 8.97 -25.65
C GLU A 288 3.68 9.09 -24.96
N ASN A 289 2.64 8.65 -25.65
CA ASN A 289 1.27 8.57 -25.09
C ASN A 289 0.67 9.95 -24.77
N LEU A 290 0.98 11.00 -25.57
CA LEU A 290 0.36 12.31 -25.44
C LEU A 290 -0.88 12.40 -26.36
N PRO A 291 -2.09 12.64 -25.80
CA PRO A 291 -3.30 12.94 -26.58
C PRO A 291 -3.18 14.29 -27.32
N ASP A 292 -2.55 15.27 -26.67
CA ASP A 292 -2.16 16.55 -27.27
C ASP A 292 -0.63 16.68 -27.22
N PRO A 293 0.08 16.65 -28.37
CA PRO A 293 1.53 16.77 -28.40
C PRO A 293 2.06 18.12 -27.92
N LYS A 294 1.19 19.11 -27.77
CA LYS A 294 1.56 20.45 -27.29
C LYS A 294 1.62 20.55 -25.78
N LEU A 295 1.04 19.59 -25.05
CA LEU A 295 0.96 19.60 -23.59
C LEU A 295 1.57 18.33 -23.02
N LEU A 296 2.42 18.46 -21.99
CA LEU A 296 3.01 17.34 -21.28
C LEU A 296 1.98 16.75 -20.28
N LYS A 297 0.95 16.15 -20.87
CA LYS A 297 -0.18 15.58 -20.18
C LYS A 297 -0.73 14.37 -20.95
N ASN A 298 -1.05 13.30 -20.21
CA ASN A 298 -1.77 12.15 -20.76
C ASN A 298 -2.82 11.64 -19.75
N GLU A 299 -3.35 10.44 -19.98
CA GLU A 299 -4.34 9.81 -19.09
C GLU A 299 -3.78 9.47 -17.71
N ARG A 300 -2.42 9.46 -17.53
CA ARG A 300 -1.77 9.12 -16.26
C ARG A 300 -1.30 10.34 -15.50
N PHE A 301 -0.70 11.32 -16.19
CA PHE A 301 -0.04 12.45 -15.54
C PHE A 301 -0.33 13.79 -16.23
N ASP A 302 -0.35 14.87 -15.43
CA ASP A 302 -0.44 16.26 -15.86
C ASP A 302 0.73 17.04 -15.22
N MET A 303 1.80 17.28 -16.01
CA MET A 303 3.03 17.89 -15.49
C MET A 303 2.87 19.39 -15.31
N LYS A 304 2.95 19.86 -14.07
CA LYS A 304 2.79 21.26 -13.66
C LYS A 304 4.13 21.93 -13.41
N VAL A 305 4.36 23.03 -14.11
CA VAL A 305 5.50 23.93 -13.86
C VAL A 305 5.00 25.30 -13.46
N LYS A 306 5.80 26.04 -12.70
CA LYS A 306 5.42 27.36 -12.20
C LYS A 306 5.71 28.44 -13.25
N VAL A 307 4.68 29.14 -13.72
CA VAL A 307 4.78 30.28 -14.62
C VAL A 307 4.32 31.53 -13.87
N GLY A 308 5.27 32.34 -13.43
CA GLY A 308 5.00 33.46 -12.52
C GLY A 308 4.46 32.97 -11.17
N ARG A 309 3.19 33.24 -10.87
CA ARG A 309 2.53 32.79 -9.63
C ARG A 309 1.56 31.61 -9.81
N LYS A 310 1.42 31.10 -11.03
CA LYS A 310 0.44 30.05 -11.36
C LYS A 310 1.12 28.75 -11.72
N TRP A 311 0.45 27.66 -11.45
CA TRP A 311 0.82 26.34 -11.94
C TRP A 311 0.13 26.07 -13.28
N GLU A 312 0.91 25.78 -14.31
CA GLU A 312 0.41 25.52 -15.67
C GLU A 312 0.95 24.18 -16.17
N THR A 313 0.19 23.51 -17.04
CA THR A 313 0.67 22.29 -17.71
C THR A 313 1.82 22.68 -18.64
N LEU A 314 2.96 21.98 -18.55
CA LEU A 314 4.12 22.25 -19.39
C LEU A 314 3.76 22.11 -20.88
N GLY A 315 4.03 23.16 -21.66
CA GLY A 315 3.92 23.16 -23.11
C GLY A 315 5.21 22.71 -23.81
N CYS A 316 5.10 22.21 -25.04
CA CYS A 316 6.26 21.97 -25.91
C CYS A 316 6.92 23.29 -26.36
N LYS A 317 8.15 23.21 -26.87
CA LYS A 317 8.85 24.32 -27.54
C LYS A 317 8.17 24.71 -28.87
N ALA A 318 8.58 25.86 -29.43
CA ALA A 318 8.07 26.35 -30.72
C ALA A 318 8.34 25.38 -31.89
N ASP A 319 9.39 24.56 -31.80
CA ASP A 319 9.71 23.50 -32.75
C ASP A 319 8.89 22.21 -32.55
N GLY A 320 7.98 22.20 -31.61
CA GLY A 320 7.15 21.06 -31.29
C GLY A 320 7.84 19.99 -30.44
N SER A 321 9.04 20.21 -29.92
CA SER A 321 9.81 19.26 -29.11
C SER A 321 9.74 19.59 -27.62
N TYR A 322 10.18 18.60 -26.79
CA TYR A 322 10.44 18.74 -25.36
C TYR A 322 11.96 18.70 -25.06
N ASN A 323 12.78 19.23 -25.99
CA ASN A 323 14.25 19.28 -25.90
C ASN A 323 14.72 20.45 -25.01
N PHE A 324 14.34 20.47 -23.73
CA PHE A 324 14.74 21.51 -22.79
C PHE A 324 16.19 21.37 -22.34
N ASP A 325 16.83 22.50 -22.06
CA ASP A 325 18.20 22.54 -21.54
C ASP A 325 18.20 22.30 -20.04
N PRO A 326 18.96 21.31 -19.52
CA PRO A 326 18.93 20.94 -18.10
C PRO A 326 19.52 22.02 -17.17
N ILE A 327 20.21 23.03 -17.71
CA ILE A 327 20.82 24.11 -16.91
C ILE A 327 20.03 25.40 -17.02
N LYS A 328 19.54 25.74 -18.23
CA LYS A 328 18.85 27.02 -18.49
C LYS A 328 17.34 26.92 -18.31
N GLU A 329 16.78 25.73 -18.53
CA GLU A 329 15.34 25.47 -18.52
C GLU A 329 15.03 24.34 -17.50
N VAL A 330 15.59 24.47 -16.30
CA VAL A 330 15.63 23.40 -15.25
C VAL A 330 14.26 22.83 -14.96
N ASP A 331 13.25 23.67 -14.73
CA ASP A 331 11.90 23.22 -14.36
C ASP A 331 11.24 22.42 -15.49
N ALA A 332 11.37 22.92 -16.72
CA ALA A 332 10.83 22.24 -17.89
C ALA A 332 11.54 20.91 -18.18
N PHE A 333 12.89 20.89 -18.08
CA PHE A 333 13.67 19.67 -18.22
C PHE A 333 13.31 18.64 -17.13
N THR A 334 13.21 19.08 -15.88
CA THR A 334 12.81 18.23 -14.74
C THR A 334 11.42 17.63 -14.99
N ALA A 335 10.46 18.43 -15.45
CA ALA A 335 9.13 17.94 -15.77
C ALA A 335 9.15 16.83 -16.83
N VAL A 336 9.96 16.98 -17.88
CA VAL A 336 10.11 15.96 -18.93
C VAL A 336 10.77 14.70 -18.39
N ALA A 337 11.86 14.83 -17.64
CA ALA A 337 12.57 13.70 -17.06
C ALA A 337 11.67 12.91 -16.09
N THR A 338 10.96 13.62 -15.20
CA THR A 338 9.98 13.02 -14.28
C THR A 338 8.84 12.35 -15.05
N PHE A 339 8.27 13.01 -16.07
CA PHE A 339 7.20 12.39 -16.88
C PHE A 339 7.65 11.07 -17.51
N VAL A 340 8.82 11.06 -18.17
CA VAL A 340 9.37 9.85 -18.80
C VAL A 340 9.54 8.75 -17.75
N ALA A 341 10.09 9.09 -16.57
CA ALA A 341 10.33 8.14 -15.50
C ALA A 341 9.03 7.48 -14.99
N ILE A 342 8.06 8.29 -14.52
CA ILE A 342 6.84 7.78 -13.88
C ILE A 342 5.84 7.20 -14.88
N ASN A 343 5.73 7.78 -16.09
CA ASN A 343 4.88 7.22 -17.14
C ASN A 343 5.38 5.83 -17.58
N THR A 344 6.69 5.68 -17.75
CA THR A 344 7.31 4.40 -18.08
C THR A 344 7.10 3.37 -16.97
N GLN A 345 7.19 3.79 -15.70
CA GLN A 345 6.91 2.94 -14.54
C GLN A 345 5.47 2.39 -14.58
N LEU A 346 4.48 3.26 -14.77
CA LEU A 346 3.08 2.80 -14.80
C LEU A 346 2.78 1.94 -16.03
N VAL A 347 3.29 2.29 -17.21
CA VAL A 347 3.16 1.45 -18.42
C VAL A 347 3.73 0.05 -18.17
N PHE A 348 4.92 -0.03 -17.57
CA PHE A 348 5.55 -1.30 -17.23
C PHE A 348 4.73 -2.07 -16.18
N PHE A 349 4.29 -1.43 -15.11
CA PHE A 349 3.53 -2.09 -14.04
C PHE A 349 2.13 -2.52 -14.51
N GLU A 350 1.46 -1.73 -15.36
CA GLU A 350 0.20 -2.14 -16.00
C GLU A 350 0.39 -3.39 -16.87
N ALA A 351 1.50 -3.46 -17.64
CA ALA A 351 1.84 -4.67 -18.40
C ALA A 351 2.12 -5.88 -17.49
N MET A 352 2.56 -5.65 -16.25
CA MET A 352 2.78 -6.68 -15.23
C MET A 352 1.52 -7.02 -14.41
N GLY A 353 0.40 -6.44 -14.73
CA GLY A 353 -0.89 -6.74 -14.09
C GLY A 353 -1.30 -5.75 -13.00
N MET A 354 -0.73 -4.54 -12.99
CA MET A 354 -1.23 -3.47 -12.14
C MET A 354 -2.59 -2.96 -12.66
N LYS A 355 -3.46 -2.59 -11.74
CA LYS A 355 -4.71 -1.92 -12.06
C LYS A 355 -4.44 -0.55 -12.70
N LYS A 356 -5.15 -0.25 -13.79
CA LYS A 356 -5.06 1.06 -14.42
C LYS A 356 -5.66 2.15 -13.54
N GLN A 357 -5.04 3.31 -13.56
CA GLN A 357 -5.62 4.50 -12.92
C GLN A 357 -6.79 5.05 -13.75
N ASP A 358 -7.64 5.81 -13.11
CA ASP A 358 -8.89 6.33 -13.70
C ASP A 358 -8.82 7.81 -14.10
N ARG A 359 -7.75 8.53 -13.70
CA ARG A 359 -7.56 9.96 -14.02
C ARG A 359 -6.09 10.37 -13.93
N PRO A 360 -5.68 11.47 -14.63
CA PRO A 360 -4.34 12.01 -14.51
C PRO A 360 -4.03 12.50 -13.09
N ILE A 361 -2.78 12.29 -12.66
CA ILE A 361 -2.21 12.88 -11.45
C ILE A 361 -1.50 14.18 -11.83
N PRO A 362 -1.85 15.33 -11.23
CA PRO A 362 -1.02 16.51 -11.29
C PRO A 362 0.34 16.26 -10.62
N VAL A 363 1.42 16.61 -11.31
CA VAL A 363 2.79 16.48 -10.79
C VAL A 363 3.42 17.86 -10.76
N PHE A 364 3.62 18.42 -9.59
CA PHE A 364 4.16 19.75 -9.37
C PHE A 364 5.69 19.70 -9.27
N ILE A 365 6.36 20.36 -10.20
CA ILE A 365 7.81 20.28 -10.37
C ILE A 365 8.51 21.48 -9.74
N ASN A 366 9.58 21.20 -8.99
CA ASN A 366 10.38 22.19 -8.26
C ASN A 366 9.50 23.12 -7.39
N ASP A 367 8.59 22.49 -6.66
CA ASP A 367 7.69 23.22 -5.76
C ASP A 367 8.49 23.87 -4.63
N SER A 368 8.69 25.18 -4.71
CA SER A 368 9.46 25.94 -3.73
C SER A 368 8.80 26.04 -2.35
N THR A 369 7.56 25.58 -2.19
CA THR A 369 6.91 25.46 -0.89
C THR A 369 7.32 24.17 -0.15
N VAL A 370 7.99 23.26 -0.87
CA VAL A 370 8.49 21.97 -0.38
C VAL A 370 10.01 22.00 -0.46
N THR A 371 10.68 22.12 0.68
CA THR A 371 12.14 22.17 0.75
C THR A 371 12.70 20.87 1.33
N ASP A 372 13.77 20.34 0.70
CA ASP A 372 14.43 19.08 1.07
C ASP A 372 13.44 17.90 1.18
N ASN A 373 12.45 17.87 0.30
CA ASN A 373 11.43 16.83 0.31
C ASN A 373 10.74 16.68 -1.07
N ALA A 374 10.13 15.53 -1.26
CA ALA A 374 9.09 15.26 -2.25
C ALA A 374 7.99 14.46 -1.55
N TYR A 375 6.78 14.44 -2.07
CA TYR A 375 5.71 13.63 -1.50
C TYR A 375 4.59 13.37 -2.52
N PHE A 376 3.93 12.22 -2.36
CA PHE A 376 2.62 11.97 -2.92
C PHE A 376 1.56 12.40 -1.90
N ASP A 377 0.63 13.26 -2.32
CA ASP A 377 -0.53 13.61 -1.52
C ASP A 377 -1.73 12.73 -1.88
N PRO A 378 -2.10 11.77 -1.04
CA PRO A 378 -3.27 10.93 -1.30
C PRO A 378 -4.59 11.72 -1.22
N GLU A 379 -4.61 12.87 -0.54
CA GLU A 379 -5.80 13.71 -0.40
C GLU A 379 -6.02 14.58 -1.63
N GLY A 380 -4.97 15.26 -2.11
CA GLY A 380 -4.98 16.02 -3.37
C GLY A 380 -4.95 15.08 -4.59
N TYR A 381 -4.51 13.85 -4.43
CA TYR A 381 -4.18 12.92 -5.51
C TYR A 381 -3.17 13.55 -6.46
N GLU A 382 -2.07 14.02 -5.91
CA GLU A 382 -1.04 14.77 -6.62
C GLU A 382 0.35 14.42 -6.09
N ILE A 383 1.38 14.66 -6.93
CA ILE A 383 2.79 14.47 -6.58
C ILE A 383 3.45 15.83 -6.54
N HIS A 384 4.20 16.11 -5.48
CA HIS A 384 5.04 17.30 -5.36
C HIS A 384 6.51 16.90 -5.32
N ILE A 385 7.26 17.36 -6.31
CA ILE A 385 8.72 17.28 -6.33
C ILE A 385 9.22 18.65 -5.89
N GLY A 386 9.75 18.71 -4.68
CA GLY A 386 10.23 19.95 -4.08
C GLY A 386 11.61 20.40 -4.60
N VAL A 387 12.17 21.38 -3.91
CA VAL A 387 13.52 21.88 -4.16
C VAL A 387 14.46 21.52 -2.99
N GLY A 388 15.70 21.17 -3.29
CA GLY A 388 16.71 20.96 -2.26
C GLY A 388 17.30 22.29 -1.79
N SER A 389 17.66 22.37 -0.52
CA SER A 389 18.34 23.55 0.05
C SER A 389 19.74 23.75 -0.50
N GLY A 390 20.40 22.70 -0.98
CA GLY A 390 21.79 22.71 -1.42
C GLY A 390 22.80 22.94 -0.29
N LEU A 391 22.36 22.82 0.97
CA LEU A 391 23.21 22.94 2.15
C LEU A 391 24.00 21.64 2.38
N PRO A 392 25.10 21.67 3.16
CA PRO A 392 25.91 20.47 3.41
C PRO A 392 25.14 19.25 3.95
N ASN A 393 24.03 19.49 4.67
CA ASN A 393 23.16 18.44 5.22
C ASN A 393 21.76 18.43 4.56
N GLY A 394 21.59 19.15 3.45
CA GLY A 394 20.33 19.23 2.69
C GLY A 394 20.43 18.46 1.38
N LEU A 395 19.28 18.32 0.71
CA LEU A 395 19.21 17.68 -0.59
C LEU A 395 19.80 18.58 -1.70
N ASN A 396 20.21 17.98 -2.82
CA ASN A 396 20.61 18.73 -4.01
C ASN A 396 19.51 19.69 -4.46
N LYS A 397 19.89 20.86 -4.99
CA LYS A 397 18.92 21.93 -5.38
C LYS A 397 17.79 21.45 -6.28
N VAL A 398 18.08 20.50 -7.18
CA VAL A 398 17.07 19.93 -8.10
C VAL A 398 16.84 18.48 -7.74
N ILE A 399 15.96 18.25 -6.78
CA ILE A 399 15.59 16.90 -6.30
C ILE A 399 15.03 16.06 -7.45
N GLY A 400 14.21 16.65 -8.33
CA GLY A 400 13.58 15.94 -9.45
C GLY A 400 14.54 15.43 -10.53
N PHE A 401 15.85 15.73 -10.46
CA PHE A 401 16.85 15.04 -11.26
C PHE A 401 17.10 13.60 -10.76
N ASP A 402 16.80 13.32 -9.51
CA ASP A 402 16.80 11.95 -9.02
C ASP A 402 15.52 11.24 -9.45
N LEU A 403 15.61 10.46 -10.53
CA LEU A 403 14.47 9.68 -11.01
C LEU A 403 13.97 8.69 -9.93
N GLY A 404 14.85 8.29 -9.02
CA GLY A 404 14.51 7.43 -7.89
C GLY A 404 13.47 8.06 -6.98
N VAL A 405 13.59 9.35 -6.70
CA VAL A 405 12.59 10.10 -5.93
C VAL A 405 11.24 10.09 -6.67
N SER A 406 11.24 10.35 -7.98
CA SER A 406 10.00 10.33 -8.77
C SER A 406 9.33 8.95 -8.79
N TRP A 407 10.10 7.87 -8.89
CA TRP A 407 9.59 6.50 -8.83
C TRP A 407 9.08 6.13 -7.44
N HIS A 408 9.73 6.63 -6.39
CA HIS A 408 9.31 6.42 -5.00
C HIS A 408 7.96 7.08 -4.74
N GLU A 409 7.79 8.36 -5.06
CA GLU A 409 6.52 9.07 -4.84
C GLU A 409 5.37 8.46 -5.65
N ASN A 410 5.65 8.06 -6.89
CA ASN A 410 4.66 7.31 -7.67
C ASN A 410 4.42 5.89 -7.11
N GLY A 411 5.34 5.33 -6.34
CA GLY A 411 5.17 4.07 -5.61
C GLY A 411 4.05 4.13 -4.56
N HIS A 412 3.88 5.27 -3.89
CA HIS A 412 2.74 5.48 -2.99
C HIS A 412 1.40 5.43 -3.75
N HIS A 413 1.37 5.98 -4.98
CA HIS A 413 0.21 5.85 -5.86
C HIS A 413 -0.03 4.40 -6.30
N VAL A 414 1.03 3.63 -6.60
CA VAL A 414 0.91 2.18 -6.91
C VAL A 414 0.25 1.42 -5.75
N VAL A 415 0.60 1.72 -4.49
CA VAL A 415 -0.08 1.15 -3.32
C VAL A 415 -1.58 1.43 -3.38
N MET A 416 -1.98 2.69 -3.62
CA MET A 416 -3.39 3.06 -3.69
C MET A 416 -4.16 2.34 -4.80
N LEU A 417 -3.53 2.11 -5.95
CA LEU A 417 -4.17 1.40 -7.06
C LEU A 417 -4.33 -0.11 -6.77
N GLN A 418 -3.35 -0.70 -6.10
CA GLN A 418 -3.20 -2.15 -6.01
C GLN A 418 -3.83 -2.74 -4.75
N THR A 419 -3.85 -2.00 -3.64
CA THR A 419 -4.35 -2.55 -2.37
C THR A 419 -5.88 -2.57 -2.30
N PRO A 420 -6.47 -3.55 -1.58
CA PRO A 420 -7.93 -3.68 -1.46
C PRO A 420 -8.62 -2.47 -0.83
N GLY A 421 -7.95 -1.80 0.10
CA GLY A 421 -8.47 -0.62 0.82
C GLY A 421 -8.02 0.71 0.23
N LYS A 422 -7.33 0.71 -0.91
CA LYS A 422 -6.64 1.87 -1.49
C LYS A 422 -5.61 2.49 -0.52
N ASP A 423 -5.14 1.71 0.43
CA ASP A 423 -4.17 2.08 1.46
C ASP A 423 -3.64 0.82 2.15
N LEU A 424 -2.58 0.97 2.95
CA LEU A 424 -2.04 -0.06 3.84
C LEU A 424 -2.28 0.34 5.31
N PRO A 425 -3.52 0.22 5.80
CA PRO A 425 -3.85 0.65 7.16
C PRO A 425 -3.28 -0.32 8.20
N GLY A 426 -2.81 0.22 9.32
CA GLY A 426 -2.33 -0.60 10.43
C GLY A 426 -1.03 -0.09 11.02
N PRO A 427 -0.53 -0.75 12.06
CA PRO A 427 0.66 -0.28 12.79
C PRO A 427 1.95 -0.33 11.95
N GLU A 428 1.99 -1.13 10.89
CA GLU A 428 3.13 -1.26 9.98
C GLU A 428 2.79 -0.76 8.56
N GLY A 429 1.59 -0.21 8.37
CA GLY A 429 1.11 0.20 7.05
C GLY A 429 1.93 1.34 6.44
N GLY A 430 2.22 2.39 7.21
CA GLY A 430 3.08 3.48 6.76
C GLY A 430 4.47 3.01 6.35
N ALA A 431 5.06 2.10 7.13
CA ALA A 431 6.36 1.49 6.81
C ALA A 431 6.31 0.64 5.51
N LEU A 432 5.20 -0.06 5.26
CA LEU A 432 4.97 -0.79 4.01
C LEU A 432 4.77 0.16 2.82
N HIS A 433 4.16 1.32 3.02
CA HIS A 433 4.09 2.38 2.01
C HIS A 433 5.48 2.85 1.60
N GLU A 434 6.32 3.21 2.59
CA GLU A 434 7.70 3.64 2.36
C GLU A 434 8.53 2.56 1.66
N SER A 435 8.46 1.32 2.15
CA SER A 435 9.18 0.22 1.51
C SER A 435 8.71 -0.04 0.07
N THR A 436 7.43 0.20 -0.24
CA THR A 436 6.92 0.05 -1.62
C THR A 436 7.46 1.16 -2.52
N GLY A 437 7.53 2.41 -2.04
CA GLY A 437 8.18 3.50 -2.76
C GLY A 437 9.63 3.17 -3.10
N ASP A 438 10.39 2.73 -2.11
CA ASP A 438 11.79 2.32 -2.28
C ASP A 438 11.96 1.14 -3.24
N MET A 439 11.07 0.15 -3.17
CA MET A 439 11.09 -0.98 -4.10
C MET A 439 10.71 -0.57 -5.53
N CYS A 440 9.81 0.38 -5.71
CA CYS A 440 9.49 0.96 -7.00
C CYS A 440 10.72 1.63 -7.63
N GLN A 441 11.51 2.38 -6.84
CA GLN A 441 12.79 2.91 -7.32
C GLN A 441 13.74 1.79 -7.76
N LEU A 442 13.98 0.78 -6.92
CA LEU A 442 14.94 -0.29 -7.21
C LEU A 442 14.55 -1.13 -8.42
N ILE A 443 13.27 -1.49 -8.53
CA ILE A 443 12.72 -2.20 -9.69
C ILE A 443 12.94 -1.40 -10.97
N MET A 444 12.62 -0.11 -10.97
CA MET A 444 12.75 0.73 -12.16
C MET A 444 14.21 0.99 -12.52
N GLN A 445 15.10 1.14 -11.55
CA GLN A 445 16.53 1.25 -11.79
C GLN A 445 17.06 0.03 -12.55
N TYR A 446 16.70 -1.19 -12.13
CA TYR A 446 17.11 -2.41 -12.82
C TYR A 446 16.41 -2.57 -14.17
N TRP A 447 15.12 -2.25 -14.26
CA TRP A 447 14.39 -2.35 -15.52
C TRP A 447 14.93 -1.38 -16.58
N PHE A 448 15.25 -0.13 -16.21
CA PHE A 448 15.87 0.85 -17.10
C PHE A 448 17.26 0.38 -17.56
N ALA A 449 18.08 -0.14 -16.65
CA ALA A 449 19.40 -0.68 -16.99
C ALA A 449 19.32 -1.86 -17.97
N LEU A 450 18.33 -2.75 -17.82
CA LEU A 450 18.10 -3.87 -18.72
C LEU A 450 17.48 -3.47 -20.07
N THR A 451 16.61 -2.44 -20.06
CA THR A 451 15.86 -2.05 -21.26
C THR A 451 16.63 -1.06 -22.14
N PHE A 452 17.38 -0.16 -21.53
CA PHE A 452 18.13 0.92 -22.21
C PHE A 452 19.65 0.69 -22.14
N ALA A 453 20.11 -0.57 -22.04
CA ALA A 453 21.52 -0.93 -21.92
C ALA A 453 22.39 -0.34 -23.08
N SER A 454 21.87 -0.30 -24.30
CA SER A 454 22.56 0.29 -25.46
C SER A 454 22.77 1.81 -25.37
N ALA A 455 21.89 2.51 -24.66
CA ALA A 455 21.98 3.96 -24.45
C ALA A 455 22.80 4.34 -23.20
N SER A 456 22.96 3.39 -22.25
CA SER A 456 23.60 3.65 -20.94
C SER A 456 25.03 3.14 -20.83
N SER A 457 25.56 2.45 -21.84
CA SER A 457 26.90 1.79 -21.87
C SER A 457 27.20 0.81 -20.71
N GLN A 458 26.23 0.45 -19.89
CA GLN A 458 26.35 -0.52 -18.82
C GLN A 458 25.23 -1.57 -18.94
N ALA A 459 25.60 -2.80 -19.34
CA ALA A 459 24.70 -3.93 -19.26
C ALA A 459 24.62 -4.39 -17.78
N LEU A 460 23.42 -4.43 -17.22
CA LEU A 460 23.21 -4.97 -15.87
C LEU A 460 23.54 -6.47 -15.86
N THR A 461 24.46 -6.86 -15.01
CA THR A 461 24.93 -8.24 -14.83
C THR A 461 24.57 -8.76 -13.45
N VAL A 462 24.57 -10.09 -13.30
CA VAL A 462 24.41 -10.76 -12.00
C VAL A 462 25.43 -10.26 -10.98
N ALA A 463 26.68 -10.00 -11.40
CA ALA A 463 27.74 -9.50 -10.51
C ALA A 463 27.45 -8.08 -10.03
N GLU A 464 26.96 -7.20 -10.91
CA GLU A 464 26.59 -5.82 -10.55
C GLU A 464 25.39 -5.79 -9.61
N ILE A 465 24.37 -6.62 -9.83
CA ILE A 465 23.21 -6.74 -8.92
C ILE A 465 23.68 -7.16 -7.51
N LYS A 466 24.58 -8.15 -7.41
CA LYS A 466 25.15 -8.59 -6.13
C LYS A 466 26.02 -7.53 -5.45
N ALA A 467 26.67 -6.66 -6.22
CA ALA A 467 27.52 -5.57 -5.71
C ALA A 467 26.73 -4.29 -5.38
N ASP A 468 25.48 -4.17 -5.88
CA ASP A 468 24.68 -2.97 -5.68
C ASP A 468 24.36 -2.77 -4.19
N LYS A 469 24.65 -1.58 -3.70
CA LYS A 469 24.32 -1.14 -2.32
C LYS A 469 22.84 -0.86 -2.13
N ARG A 470 22.04 -0.81 -3.21
CA ARG A 470 20.60 -0.50 -3.19
C ARG A 470 20.32 0.81 -2.47
N ILE A 471 20.99 1.88 -2.94
CA ILE A 471 20.89 3.21 -2.36
C ILE A 471 19.65 3.92 -2.92
N ILE A 472 18.80 4.39 -2.04
CA ILE A 472 17.62 5.20 -2.35
C ILE A 472 18.00 6.68 -2.31
N GLY A 473 17.62 7.46 -3.33
CA GLY A 473 17.87 8.90 -3.38
C GLY A 473 19.36 9.26 -3.51
N LEU A 474 20.14 8.48 -4.27
CA LEU A 474 21.60 8.67 -4.40
C LEU A 474 21.98 10.04 -4.97
N TYR A 475 21.24 10.54 -5.97
CA TYR A 475 21.48 11.86 -6.52
C TYR A 475 20.98 12.97 -5.59
N ALA A 476 19.85 12.77 -4.94
CA ALA A 476 19.27 13.74 -4.03
C ALA A 476 20.18 14.00 -2.81
N LEU A 477 20.82 12.95 -2.26
CA LEU A 477 21.70 13.05 -1.08
C LEU A 477 23.01 12.23 -1.27
N PRO A 478 23.96 12.71 -2.09
CA PRO A 478 25.22 12.00 -2.30
C PRO A 478 26.17 12.16 -1.09
N PRO A 479 27.09 11.22 -0.83
CA PRO A 479 27.28 9.96 -1.56
C PRO A 479 26.52 8.78 -0.99
N ASN A 480 25.76 8.95 0.09
CA ASN A 480 25.16 7.87 0.87
C ASN A 480 23.69 7.62 0.53
N GLY A 481 23.04 8.54 -0.20
CA GLY A 481 21.60 8.50 -0.42
C GLY A 481 20.78 8.83 0.83
N ILE A 482 19.47 8.68 0.69
CA ILE A 482 18.51 8.90 1.78
C ILE A 482 18.39 7.64 2.65
N ARG A 483 18.33 6.44 2.02
CA ARG A 483 18.23 5.12 2.67
C ARG A 483 19.04 4.07 1.92
N ILE A 484 19.34 2.95 2.58
CA ILE A 484 20.05 1.81 2.00
C ILE A 484 19.26 0.54 2.24
N GLN A 485 18.78 -0.07 1.16
CA GLN A 485 17.97 -1.31 1.25
C GLN A 485 18.83 -2.59 1.37
N ARG A 486 20.15 -2.50 1.26
CA ARG A 486 21.07 -3.58 1.64
C ARG A 486 21.50 -3.39 3.08
N ASN A 487 20.65 -3.83 4.02
CA ASN A 487 20.88 -3.70 5.46
C ASN A 487 20.49 -5.01 6.18
N THR A 488 20.80 -5.10 7.48
CA THR A 488 20.51 -6.24 8.35
C THR A 488 19.47 -5.92 9.42
N LYS A 489 18.71 -4.83 9.25
CA LYS A 489 17.63 -4.46 10.19
C LYS A 489 16.59 -5.56 10.26
N THR A 490 16.05 -5.79 11.44
CA THR A 490 15.02 -6.79 11.74
C THR A 490 13.81 -6.13 12.43
N VAL A 491 12.74 -6.87 12.59
CA VAL A 491 11.56 -6.38 13.36
C VAL A 491 11.89 -6.01 14.81
N ARG A 492 13.08 -6.37 15.33
CA ARG A 492 13.55 -5.96 16.66
C ARG A 492 14.07 -4.53 16.66
N ASP A 493 14.47 -4.02 15.51
CA ASP A 493 15.05 -2.69 15.31
C ASP A 493 14.00 -1.62 15.01
N LYS A 494 12.72 -1.94 15.15
CA LYS A 494 11.63 -0.99 14.95
C LYS A 494 11.72 0.20 15.88
N THR A 495 11.61 1.39 15.31
CA THR A 495 11.59 2.67 16.03
C THR A 495 10.17 3.22 16.19
N GLY A 496 9.23 2.79 15.35
CA GLY A 496 7.88 3.34 15.22
C GLY A 496 7.81 4.52 14.24
N GLU A 497 8.94 4.89 13.61
CA GLU A 497 9.02 5.87 12.52
C GLU A 497 8.88 5.12 11.18
N VAL A 498 8.02 5.63 10.28
CA VAL A 498 7.61 4.87 9.10
C VAL A 498 8.74 4.65 8.09
N HIS A 499 9.67 5.60 7.95
CA HIS A 499 10.81 5.47 7.05
C HIS A 499 11.85 4.50 7.59
N ASP A 500 12.17 4.61 8.90
CA ASP A 500 13.11 3.69 9.57
C ASP A 500 12.59 2.25 9.58
N ASP A 501 11.32 2.08 9.93
CA ASP A 501 10.67 0.76 9.96
C ASP A 501 10.45 0.22 8.52
N GLY A 502 10.28 1.11 7.55
CA GLY A 502 10.19 0.79 6.12
C GLY A 502 11.43 0.11 5.57
N GLU A 503 12.62 0.44 6.08
CA GLU A 503 13.87 -0.21 5.68
C GLU A 503 13.90 -1.71 6.04
N ILE A 504 13.13 -2.16 7.04
CA ILE A 504 13.06 -3.58 7.42
C ILE A 504 12.36 -4.39 6.33
N SER A 505 11.16 -3.98 5.92
CA SER A 505 10.42 -4.69 4.87
C SER A 505 10.99 -4.42 3.48
N GLY A 506 11.56 -3.24 3.27
CA GLY A 506 12.27 -2.88 2.04
C GLY A 506 13.49 -3.77 1.81
N ALA A 507 14.33 -3.98 2.83
CA ALA A 507 15.46 -4.89 2.74
C ALA A 507 15.02 -6.33 2.49
N ALA A 508 13.99 -6.82 3.20
CA ALA A 508 13.45 -8.16 2.98
C ALA A 508 12.99 -8.37 1.53
N THR A 509 12.24 -7.42 0.97
CA THR A 509 11.75 -7.51 -0.41
C THR A 509 12.84 -7.29 -1.45
N ALA A 510 13.86 -6.47 -1.14
CA ALA A 510 15.03 -6.29 -1.99
C ALA A 510 15.94 -7.53 -2.01
N ASP A 511 16.07 -8.25 -0.90
CA ASP A 511 16.79 -9.54 -0.85
C ASP A 511 16.07 -10.62 -1.68
N ILE A 512 14.74 -10.63 -1.65
CA ILE A 512 13.94 -11.51 -2.52
C ILE A 512 14.16 -11.14 -3.99
N LEU A 513 14.13 -9.85 -4.34
CA LEU A 513 14.41 -9.39 -5.71
C LEU A 513 15.79 -9.83 -6.18
N GLU A 514 16.84 -9.61 -5.35
CA GLU A 514 18.19 -10.08 -5.69
C GLU A 514 18.21 -11.58 -5.92
N ALA A 515 17.61 -12.37 -5.05
CA ALA A 515 17.60 -13.82 -5.17
C ALA A 515 16.88 -14.29 -6.45
N PHE A 516 15.79 -13.63 -6.85
CA PHE A 516 15.11 -13.87 -8.14
C PHE A 516 16.08 -13.63 -9.31
N LEU A 517 16.80 -12.49 -9.29
CA LEU A 517 17.67 -12.08 -10.39
C LEU A 517 18.98 -12.86 -10.44
N THR A 518 19.50 -13.32 -9.29
CA THR A 518 20.84 -13.90 -9.19
C THR A 518 20.86 -15.40 -8.91
N GLY A 519 19.70 -16.04 -8.86
CA GLY A 519 19.57 -17.49 -8.66
C GLY A 519 20.23 -18.31 -9.75
N ASP A 520 20.37 -17.75 -10.97
CA ASP A 520 21.19 -18.27 -12.03
C ASP A 520 22.37 -17.34 -12.30
N ALA A 521 23.57 -17.77 -11.95
CA ALA A 521 24.79 -16.99 -12.12
C ALA A 521 25.16 -16.74 -13.60
N SER A 522 24.59 -17.52 -14.52
CA SER A 522 24.81 -17.41 -15.96
C SER A 522 23.72 -16.62 -16.69
N ALA A 523 22.76 -16.00 -15.96
CA ALA A 523 21.66 -15.29 -16.57
C ALA A 523 22.16 -14.11 -17.42
N ASP A 524 21.74 -14.09 -18.67
CA ASP A 524 21.90 -12.95 -19.57
C ASP A 524 20.84 -11.87 -19.35
N ALA A 525 20.94 -10.75 -20.05
CA ALA A 525 20.01 -9.64 -19.91
C ALA A 525 18.54 -10.02 -20.18
N ALA A 526 18.28 -10.94 -21.12
CA ALA A 526 16.92 -11.39 -21.43
C ALA A 526 16.34 -12.21 -20.27
N LYS A 527 17.14 -13.10 -19.69
CA LYS A 527 16.75 -13.90 -18.53
C LYS A 527 16.57 -13.04 -17.27
N LEU A 528 17.49 -12.10 -17.03
CA LEU A 528 17.36 -11.12 -15.94
C LEU A 528 16.08 -10.30 -16.07
N LYS A 529 15.73 -9.88 -17.29
CA LYS A 529 14.49 -9.15 -17.55
C LYS A 529 13.25 -10.02 -17.25
N ALA A 530 13.23 -11.26 -17.70
CA ALA A 530 12.13 -12.19 -17.41
C ALA A 530 11.97 -12.48 -15.92
N GLN A 531 13.08 -12.62 -15.18
CA GLN A 531 13.07 -12.80 -13.73
C GLN A 531 12.57 -11.54 -13.01
N LEU A 532 12.98 -10.35 -13.45
CA LEU A 532 12.47 -9.08 -12.93
C LEU A 532 10.96 -8.94 -13.17
N GLU A 533 10.48 -9.26 -14.36
CA GLU A 533 9.05 -9.24 -14.69
C GLU A 533 8.24 -10.19 -13.80
N LEU A 534 8.74 -11.41 -13.56
CA LEU A 534 8.12 -12.37 -12.65
C LEU A 534 8.07 -11.82 -11.21
N TYR A 535 9.17 -11.23 -10.72
CA TYR A 535 9.20 -10.59 -9.41
C TYR A 535 8.17 -9.46 -9.31
N VAL A 536 8.11 -8.57 -10.31
CA VAL A 536 7.17 -7.44 -10.31
C VAL A 536 5.72 -7.93 -10.31
N LYS A 537 5.38 -8.94 -11.11
CA LYS A 537 4.06 -9.59 -11.06
C LYS A 537 3.74 -10.13 -9.68
N THR A 538 4.72 -10.80 -9.03
CA THR A 538 4.56 -11.33 -7.68
C THR A 538 4.36 -10.22 -6.66
N TYR A 539 5.13 -9.14 -6.76
CA TYR A 539 5.03 -7.97 -5.87
C TYR A 539 3.65 -7.29 -5.98
N LEU A 540 3.23 -6.96 -7.22
CA LEU A 540 1.95 -6.31 -7.48
C LEU A 540 0.76 -7.18 -7.05
N LEU A 541 0.83 -8.48 -7.31
CA LEU A 541 -0.20 -9.40 -6.84
C LEU A 541 -0.21 -9.50 -5.31
N ALA A 542 0.96 -9.49 -4.65
CA ALA A 542 1.04 -9.49 -3.20
C ALA A 542 0.37 -8.25 -2.59
N LEU A 543 0.59 -7.05 -3.14
CA LEU A 543 -0.12 -5.83 -2.72
C LEU A 543 -1.65 -5.99 -2.86
N ALA A 544 -2.13 -6.66 -3.91
CA ALA A 544 -3.56 -6.90 -4.09
C ALA A 544 -4.14 -7.93 -3.11
N LEU A 545 -3.31 -8.76 -2.51
CA LEU A 545 -3.70 -9.86 -1.61
C LEU A 545 -3.57 -9.52 -0.12
N VAL A 546 -3.01 -8.36 0.26
CA VAL A 546 -2.98 -7.96 1.67
C VAL A 546 -4.38 -7.74 2.22
N PRO A 547 -4.61 -7.95 3.53
CA PRO A 547 -5.92 -7.69 4.12
C PRO A 547 -6.27 -6.19 4.06
N PRO A 548 -7.56 -5.84 3.92
CA PRO A 548 -8.00 -4.44 3.76
C PRO A 548 -7.89 -3.60 5.04
N SER A 549 -7.44 -4.17 6.15
CA SER A 549 -7.26 -3.48 7.43
C SER A 549 -6.18 -4.12 8.29
N LYS A 550 -5.52 -3.33 9.13
CA LYS A 550 -4.48 -3.78 10.09
C LYS A 550 -3.36 -4.58 9.42
N VAL A 551 -2.85 -4.07 8.32
CA VAL A 551 -1.77 -4.71 7.56
C VAL A 551 -0.50 -4.73 8.40
N THR A 552 0.22 -5.86 8.33
CA THR A 552 1.51 -6.06 8.99
C THR A 552 2.56 -6.59 8.01
N PHE A 553 3.84 -6.51 8.37
CA PHE A 553 4.91 -7.13 7.58
C PHE A 553 4.67 -8.64 7.35
N ARG A 554 4.08 -9.32 8.33
CA ARG A 554 3.71 -10.73 8.19
C ARG A 554 2.59 -10.94 7.17
N ASP A 555 1.64 -10.02 7.08
CA ASP A 555 0.59 -10.09 6.08
C ASP A 555 1.19 -9.91 4.67
N MET A 556 2.19 -9.02 4.50
CA MET A 556 2.93 -8.87 3.26
C MET A 556 3.71 -10.15 2.87
N ARG A 557 4.43 -10.77 3.84
CA ARG A 557 5.09 -12.07 3.63
C ARG A 557 4.10 -13.14 3.12
N ARG A 558 2.93 -13.24 3.73
CA ARG A 558 1.89 -14.20 3.34
C ARG A 558 1.36 -13.92 1.94
N ALA A 559 1.12 -12.65 1.65
CA ALA A 559 0.67 -12.21 0.35
C ALA A 559 1.68 -12.55 -0.74
N PHE A 560 2.98 -12.38 -0.48
CA PHE A 560 4.04 -12.79 -1.40
C PHE A 560 4.05 -14.30 -1.67
N VAL A 561 3.96 -15.12 -0.62
CA VAL A 561 3.89 -16.60 -0.77
C VAL A 561 2.65 -17.00 -1.56
N SER A 562 1.51 -16.33 -1.32
CA SER A 562 0.27 -16.60 -2.07
C SER A 562 0.38 -16.18 -3.53
N ALA A 563 1.00 -15.03 -3.80
CA ALA A 563 1.24 -14.53 -5.15
C ALA A 563 2.17 -15.46 -5.94
N ASP A 564 3.27 -15.90 -5.35
CA ASP A 564 4.19 -16.86 -5.96
C ASP A 564 3.49 -18.20 -6.24
N SER A 565 2.70 -18.68 -5.30
CA SER A 565 1.90 -19.89 -5.50
C SER A 565 1.00 -19.80 -6.72
N GLN A 566 0.37 -18.64 -6.94
CA GLN A 566 -0.51 -18.42 -8.09
C GLN A 566 0.24 -18.27 -9.41
N LEU A 567 1.40 -17.62 -9.40
CA LEU A 567 2.13 -17.27 -10.62
C LEU A 567 3.13 -18.33 -11.06
N SER A 568 3.75 -19.03 -10.11
CA SER A 568 4.83 -20.01 -10.36
C SER A 568 4.58 -21.39 -9.76
N GLY A 569 3.40 -21.63 -9.17
CA GLY A 569 3.12 -22.88 -8.45
C GLY A 569 3.93 -23.04 -7.16
N GLY A 570 4.44 -21.94 -6.58
CA GLY A 570 5.23 -21.96 -5.36
C GLY A 570 6.72 -22.22 -5.57
N ALA A 571 7.21 -22.11 -6.80
CA ALA A 571 8.62 -22.39 -7.13
C ALA A 571 9.63 -21.51 -6.38
N ASN A 572 9.23 -20.28 -5.99
CA ASN A 572 10.09 -19.33 -5.31
C ASN A 572 9.79 -19.21 -3.81
N LYS A 573 8.90 -20.05 -3.26
CA LYS A 573 8.48 -19.97 -1.86
C LYS A 573 9.65 -19.91 -0.87
N ALA A 574 10.64 -20.79 -1.04
CA ALA A 574 11.80 -20.84 -0.14
C ALA A 574 12.62 -19.54 -0.16
N ILE A 575 12.78 -18.91 -1.33
CA ILE A 575 13.47 -17.64 -1.52
C ILE A 575 12.68 -16.52 -0.80
N ILE A 576 11.36 -16.47 -1.00
CA ILE A 576 10.48 -15.49 -0.39
C ILE A 576 10.50 -15.61 1.12
N GLU A 577 10.32 -16.83 1.65
CA GLU A 577 10.33 -17.07 3.09
C GLU A 577 11.66 -16.70 3.72
N LYS A 578 12.78 -17.07 3.08
CA LYS A 578 14.12 -16.72 3.57
C LYS A 578 14.33 -15.21 3.62
N GLY A 579 13.98 -14.45 2.58
CA GLY A 579 14.16 -13.00 2.55
C GLY A 579 13.40 -12.31 3.70
N PHE A 580 12.17 -12.74 3.98
CA PHE A 580 11.43 -12.21 5.14
C PHE A 580 11.97 -12.71 6.48
N ASP A 581 12.37 -13.99 6.59
CA ASP A 581 12.89 -14.59 7.84
C ASP A 581 14.22 -13.97 8.26
N ASP A 582 15.11 -13.63 7.31
CA ASP A 582 16.39 -12.95 7.57
C ASP A 582 16.19 -11.59 8.26
N HIS A 583 15.04 -10.93 8.01
CA HIS A 583 14.64 -9.68 8.67
C HIS A 583 13.67 -9.88 9.85
N GLY A 584 13.56 -11.12 10.35
CA GLY A 584 12.73 -11.47 11.51
C GLY A 584 11.21 -11.43 11.25
N ILE A 585 10.79 -11.31 9.98
CA ILE A 585 9.38 -11.31 9.57
C ILE A 585 8.94 -12.77 9.36
N THR A 586 8.87 -13.53 10.44
CA THR A 586 8.59 -14.97 10.40
C THR A 586 7.13 -15.31 10.18
N GLY A 587 6.85 -16.47 9.61
CA GLY A 587 5.50 -16.94 9.26
C GLY A 587 4.54 -17.23 10.44
N GLY A 588 5.04 -17.24 11.66
CA GLY A 588 4.21 -17.34 12.88
C GLY A 588 3.57 -18.70 13.10
N THR A 589 4.21 -19.79 12.71
CA THR A 589 4.02 -21.09 13.36
C THR A 589 5.05 -21.17 14.48
N THR A 590 4.67 -20.79 15.69
CA THR A 590 5.41 -21.27 16.85
C THR A 590 5.27 -22.79 16.83
N PRO A 591 6.36 -23.57 16.70
CA PRO A 591 6.25 -25.00 16.90
C PRO A 591 5.67 -25.18 18.30
N VAL A 592 4.60 -25.93 18.43
CA VAL A 592 4.20 -26.48 19.72
C VAL A 592 5.30 -27.48 20.06
N THR A 593 6.40 -27.00 20.67
CA THR A 593 7.31 -27.87 21.38
C THR A 593 6.50 -28.37 22.57
N GLY A 594 5.89 -29.52 22.38
CA GLY A 594 5.35 -30.32 23.49
C GLY A 594 6.50 -30.54 24.45
N LYS A 595 6.50 -29.82 25.57
CA LYS A 595 7.22 -30.27 26.75
C LYS A 595 6.58 -31.57 27.17
N THR A 596 7.15 -32.68 26.71
CA THR A 596 7.00 -33.97 27.38
C THR A 596 7.41 -33.78 28.84
N GLY A 597 6.47 -33.95 29.73
CA GLY A 597 6.70 -33.89 31.17
C GLY A 597 7.75 -34.91 31.60
N GLY A 598 8.90 -34.40 31.99
CA GLY A 598 9.87 -35.14 32.76
C GLY A 598 9.56 -34.92 34.25
N THR A 599 8.89 -35.90 34.86
CA THR A 599 8.82 -36.05 36.32
C THR A 599 10.22 -36.33 36.83
N GLY A 600 10.78 -35.40 37.55
CA GLY A 600 12.04 -35.57 38.30
C GLY A 600 11.89 -34.97 39.70
N LYS A 601 11.42 -35.74 40.66
CA LYS A 601 11.59 -35.49 42.10
C LYS A 601 13.06 -35.66 42.46
N THR A 602 13.60 -34.74 43.23
CA THR A 602 14.55 -34.87 44.36
C THR A 602 14.89 -33.46 44.78
N GLY A 603 14.70 -32.95 45.94
CA GLY A 603 15.09 -33.42 47.26
C GLY A 603 16.45 -32.78 47.61
N GLY A 604 16.48 -31.70 48.42
CA GLY A 604 17.74 -31.14 48.87
C GLY A 604 17.58 -29.89 49.76
N LYS A 605 17.59 -30.13 51.05
CA LYS A 605 17.57 -29.17 52.16
C LYS A 605 18.82 -28.24 52.18
N GLY A 606 18.64 -27.00 52.59
CA GLY A 606 19.47 -26.42 53.67
C GLY A 606 20.49 -25.39 53.32
N ARG A 607 20.39 -24.19 53.72
CA ARG A 607 21.05 -23.53 54.87
C ARG A 607 21.16 -22.01 54.68
N ARG A 608 20.80 -21.36 55.76
CA ARG A 608 21.06 -19.93 56.08
C ARG A 608 22.55 -19.59 56.07
N ARG A 609 22.91 -18.34 55.70
CA ARG A 609 23.52 -17.28 56.55
C ARG A 609 24.12 -16.19 55.67
N LYS A 610 23.66 -14.95 55.93
CA LYS A 610 24.38 -13.81 56.50
C LYS A 610 25.69 -13.39 55.80
N GLY A 611 25.64 -12.17 55.36
CA GLY A 611 26.71 -11.30 54.92
C GLY A 611 26.15 -10.11 54.23
#